data_50c2d8440d690e89e11793b97506af5c
#
_entry.id   50c2d8440d690e89e11793b97506af5c
#
_cell.length_a   1.000
_cell.length_b   1.000
_cell.length_c   1.000
_cell.angle_alpha   90.00
_cell.angle_beta   90.00
_cell.angle_gamma   90.00
#
_symmetry.space_group_name_H-M   'P 1'
#
loop_
_entity.id
_entity.type
_entity.pdbx_description
1 polymer ?
#
loop_
_entity_poly.entity_id
_entity_poly.type
_entity_poly.pdbx_seq_one_letter_code
_entity_poly.pdbx_strand_id
1 'polypeptide(L)'
;MRVCVTFLLVWTLCLGQAFAHNKRVYGYLEEATLLEQHLTLPAKLDTGAKSASLYAKHIRPIDIHGKPYLQFVVPTKAGDVHFTCVYVGDVDIKARSGEIAGTRLKNSFIRRPVVNMSLQLGGDIRTIRVNLANRRRFLYPLLLGRETLVAFDALVDPKQKFTLKHAVNRL
;
A
#
# COMPACT_ATOMS: atom_id res chain seq x y z
N MET A 1 -47.24 -62.01 8.89
CA MET A 1 -45.87 -61.57 8.51
C MET A 1 -45.88 -60.05 8.30
N ARG A 2 -45.38 -59.28 9.26
CA ARG A 2 -45.27 -57.81 9.15
C ARG A 2 -43.86 -57.44 8.80
N VAL A 3 -43.65 -56.91 7.62
CA VAL A 3 -42.33 -56.42 7.15
C VAL A 3 -42.20 -54.96 7.63
N CYS A 4 -41.31 -54.71 8.58
CA CYS A 4 -40.88 -53.37 8.98
C CYS A 4 -39.84 -52.87 7.98
N VAL A 5 -40.21 -51.84 7.18
CA VAL A 5 -39.28 -51.12 6.34
C VAL A 5 -38.73 -49.99 7.17
N THR A 6 -37.46 -50.14 7.56
CA THR A 6 -36.69 -49.08 8.27
C THR A 6 -36.13 -48.14 7.24
N PHE A 7 -36.68 -46.92 7.16
CA PHE A 7 -36.14 -45.84 6.33
C PHE A 7 -34.92 -45.27 7.02
N LEU A 8 -33.74 -45.58 6.49
CA LEU A 8 -32.47 -44.98 6.94
C LEU A 8 -32.36 -43.61 6.27
N LEU A 9 -32.64 -42.55 7.03
CA LEU A 9 -32.42 -41.17 6.62
C LEU A 9 -30.94 -40.88 6.72
N VAL A 10 -30.22 -40.97 5.61
CA VAL A 10 -28.82 -40.51 5.50
C VAL A 10 -28.82 -38.99 5.44
N TRP A 11 -28.57 -38.36 6.55
CA TRP A 11 -28.32 -36.90 6.63
C TRP A 11 -26.89 -36.67 6.11
N THR A 12 -26.78 -36.33 4.83
CA THR A 12 -25.54 -35.75 4.27
C THR A 12 -25.33 -34.36 4.85
N LEU A 13 -24.50 -34.27 5.90
CA LEU A 13 -23.95 -33.00 6.35
C LEU A 13 -23.05 -32.45 5.20
N CYS A 14 -23.59 -31.55 4.40
CA CYS A 14 -22.77 -30.66 3.59
C CYS A 14 -21.96 -29.76 4.53
N LEU A 15 -20.77 -30.18 4.89
CA LEU A 15 -19.75 -29.35 5.50
C LEU A 15 -19.33 -28.32 4.44
N GLY A 16 -20.07 -27.22 4.38
CA GLY A 16 -19.63 -26.05 3.66
C GLY A 16 -18.31 -25.59 4.27
N GLN A 17 -17.21 -25.84 3.56
CA GLN A 17 -15.92 -25.26 3.93
C GLN A 17 -16.05 -23.75 3.76
N ALA A 18 -16.30 -23.05 4.86
CA ALA A 18 -16.15 -21.61 4.92
C ALA A 18 -14.65 -21.32 4.68
N PHE A 19 -14.31 -20.89 3.49
CA PHE A 19 -12.99 -20.32 3.21
C PHE A 19 -12.91 -19.03 4.05
N ALA A 20 -12.39 -19.15 5.27
CA ALA A 20 -12.04 -18.00 6.07
C ALA A 20 -10.95 -17.24 5.29
N HIS A 21 -11.34 -16.13 4.68
CA HIS A 21 -10.40 -15.21 4.06
C HIS A 21 -9.52 -14.65 5.19
N ASN A 22 -8.33 -15.22 5.32
CA ASN A 22 -7.45 -14.98 6.46
C ASN A 22 -6.76 -13.62 6.26
N LYS A 23 -7.37 -12.56 6.80
CA LYS A 23 -6.79 -11.21 6.80
C LYS A 23 -5.44 -11.25 7.50
N ARG A 24 -4.41 -10.70 6.85
CA ARG A 24 -3.08 -10.64 7.43
C ARG A 24 -2.94 -9.44 8.37
N VAL A 25 -2.44 -9.70 9.56
CA VAL A 25 -2.12 -8.64 10.53
C VAL A 25 -0.69 -8.16 10.30
N TYR A 26 -0.53 -6.86 10.08
CA TYR A 26 0.75 -6.18 9.90
C TYR A 26 0.98 -5.22 11.06
N GLY A 27 2.23 -4.88 11.33
CA GLY A 27 2.57 -3.79 12.23
C GLY A 27 2.24 -2.41 11.60
N TYR A 28 2.21 -1.36 12.41
CA TYR A 28 2.02 0.02 11.91
C TYR A 28 3.20 0.51 11.05
N LEU A 29 4.33 -0.19 11.09
CA LEU A 29 5.53 0.06 10.33
C LEU A 29 6.06 -1.27 9.79
N GLU A 30 6.23 -1.36 8.46
CA GLU A 30 6.72 -2.56 7.78
C GLU A 30 7.76 -2.21 6.72
N GLU A 31 8.51 -3.19 6.25
CA GLU A 31 9.31 -3.06 5.04
C GLU A 31 8.44 -3.40 3.83
N ALA A 32 8.46 -2.51 2.84
CA ALA A 32 7.77 -2.70 1.58
C ALA A 32 8.74 -2.48 0.42
N THR A 33 8.66 -3.31 -0.62
CA THR A 33 9.54 -3.25 -1.78
C THR A 33 8.80 -2.70 -2.99
N LEU A 34 9.35 -1.64 -3.59
CA LEU A 34 8.94 -1.09 -4.88
C LEU A 34 9.66 -1.90 -5.96
N LEU A 35 8.91 -2.69 -6.73
CA LEU A 35 9.49 -3.70 -7.62
C LEU A 35 10.15 -3.13 -8.87
N GLU A 36 9.76 -1.93 -9.31
CA GLU A 36 10.35 -1.28 -10.49
C GLU A 36 11.87 -1.09 -10.37
N GLN A 37 12.38 -0.98 -9.15
CA GLN A 37 13.82 -0.82 -8.86
C GLN A 37 14.30 -1.75 -7.74
N HIS A 38 13.47 -2.71 -7.33
CA HIS A 38 13.73 -3.61 -6.18
C HIS A 38 14.13 -2.83 -4.91
N LEU A 39 13.54 -1.64 -4.72
CA LEU A 39 13.84 -0.74 -3.61
C LEU A 39 12.98 -1.06 -2.41
N THR A 40 13.60 -1.56 -1.34
CA THR A 40 12.92 -1.79 -0.06
C THR A 40 13.02 -0.54 0.83
N LEU A 41 11.87 -0.10 1.34
CA LEU A 41 11.73 1.11 2.17
C LEU A 41 10.89 0.81 3.42
N PRO A 42 11.17 1.48 4.55
CA PRO A 42 10.24 1.49 5.68
C PRO A 42 8.95 2.24 5.27
N ALA A 43 7.83 1.57 5.40
CA ALA A 43 6.50 2.05 5.06
C ALA A 43 5.63 2.16 6.30
N LYS A 44 5.05 3.35 6.54
CA LYS A 44 4.03 3.54 7.57
C LYS A 44 2.68 3.08 7.05
N LEU A 45 2.05 2.11 7.71
CA LEU A 45 0.68 1.68 7.44
C LEU A 45 -0.27 2.61 8.21
N ASP A 46 -1.04 3.42 7.48
CA ASP A 46 -1.81 4.53 8.05
C ASP A 46 -3.30 4.41 7.71
N THR A 47 -4.08 3.88 8.64
CA THR A 47 -5.54 3.74 8.49
C THR A 47 -6.29 5.08 8.45
N GLY A 48 -5.66 6.18 8.88
CA GLY A 48 -6.20 7.54 8.80
C GLY A 48 -6.02 8.22 7.45
N ALA A 49 -5.02 7.80 6.65
CA ALA A 49 -4.79 8.32 5.30
C ALA A 49 -5.62 7.56 4.25
N LYS A 50 -6.11 8.26 3.21
CA LYS A 50 -6.83 7.62 2.11
C LYS A 50 -5.89 6.90 1.16
N SER A 51 -4.90 7.60 0.60
CA SER A 51 -4.02 7.13 -0.48
C SER A 51 -2.59 6.86 0.01
N ALA A 52 -1.84 6.07 -0.76
CA ALA A 52 -0.40 5.92 -0.55
C ALA A 52 0.35 7.16 -1.00
N SER A 53 1.52 7.42 -0.37
CA SER A 53 2.37 8.57 -0.67
C SER A 53 3.85 8.18 -0.56
N LEU A 54 4.62 8.51 -1.60
CA LEU A 54 6.05 8.23 -1.70
C LEU A 54 6.85 9.53 -1.71
N TYR A 55 8.00 9.53 -1.03
CA TYR A 55 8.96 10.62 -1.13
C TYR A 55 9.60 10.62 -2.51
N ALA A 56 9.37 11.67 -3.27
CA ALA A 56 9.93 11.86 -4.59
C ALA A 56 10.46 13.29 -4.78
N LYS A 57 11.53 13.41 -5.57
CA LYS A 57 12.14 14.66 -6.04
C LYS A 57 12.27 14.63 -7.57
N HIS A 58 12.51 15.78 -8.16
CA HIS A 58 12.80 15.93 -9.60
C HIS A 58 11.78 15.24 -10.51
N ILE A 59 10.49 15.41 -10.17
CA ILE A 59 9.38 14.81 -10.92
C ILE A 59 9.27 15.50 -12.27
N ARG A 60 9.35 14.74 -13.36
CA ARG A 60 9.28 15.22 -14.73
C ARG A 60 8.31 14.37 -15.54
N PRO A 61 7.37 14.97 -16.29
CA PRO A 61 6.55 14.24 -17.23
C PRO A 61 7.37 13.85 -18.47
N ILE A 62 7.15 12.64 -18.96
CA ILE A 62 7.68 12.15 -20.24
C ILE A 62 6.59 11.38 -20.97
N ASP A 63 6.71 11.30 -22.28
CA ASP A 63 5.87 10.44 -23.12
C ASP A 63 6.69 9.22 -23.58
N ILE A 64 6.09 8.04 -23.47
CA ILE A 64 6.67 6.80 -24.01
C ILE A 64 5.61 6.14 -24.88
N HIS A 65 5.80 6.19 -26.18
CA HIS A 65 4.88 5.63 -27.19
C HIS A 65 3.43 6.12 -27.03
N GLY A 66 3.24 7.43 -26.80
CA GLY A 66 1.92 8.06 -26.64
C GLY A 66 1.27 7.81 -25.28
N LYS A 67 1.99 7.24 -24.31
CA LYS A 67 1.52 7.04 -22.95
C LYS A 67 2.26 7.96 -21.98
N PRO A 68 1.54 8.63 -21.07
CA PRO A 68 2.16 9.52 -20.09
C PRO A 68 2.85 8.73 -18.97
N TYR A 69 4.11 9.08 -18.71
CA TYR A 69 4.91 8.59 -17.58
C TYR A 69 5.46 9.75 -16.77
N LEU A 70 5.88 9.45 -15.56
CA LEU A 70 6.69 10.36 -14.75
C LEU A 70 8.05 9.72 -14.47
N GLN A 71 9.11 10.50 -14.71
CA GLN A 71 10.43 10.22 -14.15
C GLN A 71 10.58 10.97 -12.85
N PHE A 72 11.12 10.32 -11.84
CA PHE A 72 11.36 10.93 -10.53
C PHE A 72 12.48 10.19 -9.78
N VAL A 73 12.93 10.81 -8.71
CA VAL A 73 14.01 10.29 -7.86
C VAL A 73 13.47 10.03 -6.46
N VAL A 74 13.74 8.85 -5.94
CA VAL A 74 13.50 8.49 -4.54
C VAL A 74 14.82 8.58 -3.78
N PRO A 75 15.00 9.55 -2.87
CA PRO A 75 16.23 9.65 -2.09
C PRO A 75 16.30 8.55 -1.04
N THR A 76 17.45 7.91 -0.95
CA THR A 76 17.76 6.92 0.10
C THR A 76 19.06 7.26 0.82
N LYS A 77 19.38 6.54 1.90
CA LYS A 77 20.66 6.69 2.58
C LYS A 77 21.85 6.21 1.73
N ALA A 78 21.60 5.27 0.82
CA ALA A 78 22.61 4.72 -0.08
C ALA A 78 22.80 5.55 -1.36
N GLY A 79 21.95 6.55 -1.58
CA GLY A 79 21.96 7.39 -2.78
C GLY A 79 20.56 7.54 -3.39
N ASP A 80 20.52 8.23 -4.49
CA ASP A 80 19.29 8.53 -5.22
C ASP A 80 18.93 7.37 -6.17
N VAL A 81 17.67 6.90 -6.12
CA VAL A 81 17.16 5.84 -7.00
C VAL A 81 16.18 6.43 -8.00
N HIS A 82 16.41 6.20 -9.30
CA HIS A 82 15.61 6.75 -10.40
C HIS A 82 14.46 5.81 -10.77
N PHE A 83 13.27 6.38 -10.92
CA PHE A 83 12.05 5.67 -11.31
C PHE A 83 11.45 6.25 -12.59
N THR A 84 10.79 5.39 -13.36
CA THR A 84 9.93 5.76 -14.48
C THR A 84 8.64 4.94 -14.35
N CYS A 85 7.53 5.61 -14.03
CA CYS A 85 6.25 4.95 -13.76
C CYS A 85 5.12 5.57 -14.56
N VAL A 86 4.07 4.79 -14.85
CA VAL A 86 2.88 5.25 -15.56
C VAL A 86 2.17 6.31 -14.74
N TYR A 87 1.99 7.50 -15.33
CA TYR A 87 1.20 8.57 -14.73
C TYR A 87 -0.30 8.27 -14.89
N VAL A 88 -1.05 8.42 -13.81
CA VAL A 88 -2.49 8.11 -13.78
C VAL A 88 -3.36 9.28 -13.28
N GLY A 89 -2.82 10.48 -13.33
CA GLY A 89 -3.53 11.71 -12.95
C GLY A 89 -3.01 12.34 -11.66
N ASP A 90 -3.75 13.28 -11.13
CA ASP A 90 -3.41 14.02 -9.92
C ASP A 90 -4.40 13.73 -8.80
N VAL A 91 -3.99 14.05 -7.57
CA VAL A 91 -4.85 14.05 -6.40
C VAL A 91 -4.65 15.35 -5.61
N ASP A 92 -5.74 15.93 -5.16
CA ASP A 92 -5.72 17.09 -4.27
C ASP A 92 -5.73 16.61 -2.81
N ILE A 93 -4.64 16.92 -2.08
CA ILE A 93 -4.46 16.56 -0.68
C ILE A 93 -4.62 17.81 0.17
N LYS A 94 -5.46 17.74 1.20
CA LYS A 94 -5.60 18.83 2.16
C LYS A 94 -4.26 19.10 2.83
N ALA A 95 -3.74 20.30 2.67
CA ALA A 95 -2.48 20.72 3.27
C ALA A 95 -2.56 20.69 4.80
N ARG A 96 -1.50 20.20 5.44
CA ARG A 96 -1.35 20.34 6.90
C ARG A 96 -0.72 21.67 7.22
N SER A 97 -0.99 22.21 8.43
CA SER A 97 -0.34 23.42 8.92
C SER A 97 1.17 23.30 8.80
N GLY A 98 1.82 24.25 8.08
CA GLY A 98 3.26 24.27 7.83
C GLY A 98 3.75 23.60 6.55
N GLU A 99 2.89 22.93 5.77
CA GLU A 99 3.27 22.39 4.44
C GLU A 99 3.33 23.49 3.37
N ILE A 100 2.56 24.57 3.53
CA ILE A 100 2.59 25.75 2.64
C ILE A 100 3.23 26.89 3.42
N ALA A 101 4.42 27.32 3.01
CA ALA A 101 5.10 28.44 3.62
C ALA A 101 4.27 29.73 3.38
N GLY A 102 3.97 30.45 4.46
CA GLY A 102 3.45 31.82 4.40
C GLY A 102 1.91 31.96 4.26
N THR A 103 1.13 30.89 4.23
CA THR A 103 -0.32 31.02 4.04
C THR A 103 -1.10 30.43 5.22
N ARG A 104 -1.78 31.29 5.98
CA ARG A 104 -2.78 30.92 7.01
C ARG A 104 -4.13 30.50 6.39
N LEU A 105 -4.15 29.92 5.19
CA LEU A 105 -5.40 29.53 4.55
C LEU A 105 -5.91 28.22 5.14
N LYS A 106 -6.95 28.30 5.93
CA LYS A 106 -7.81 27.19 6.36
C LYS A 106 -8.45 26.57 5.11
N ASN A 107 -7.94 25.45 4.58
CA ASN A 107 -8.41 24.68 3.42
C ASN A 107 -7.57 24.82 2.13
N SER A 108 -6.27 24.94 2.25
CA SER A 108 -5.40 24.82 1.07
C SER A 108 -5.23 23.36 0.67
N PHE A 109 -5.35 23.07 -0.62
CA PHE A 109 -5.06 21.78 -1.22
C PHE A 109 -3.72 21.82 -1.95
N ILE A 110 -2.97 20.76 -1.84
CA ILE A 110 -1.74 20.53 -2.62
C ILE A 110 -2.03 19.47 -3.66
N ARG A 111 -1.90 19.81 -4.93
CA ARG A 111 -2.00 18.87 -6.03
C ARG A 111 -0.74 18.03 -6.09
N ARG A 112 -0.90 16.71 -6.15
CA ARG A 112 0.19 15.76 -6.21
C ARG A 112 -0.02 14.78 -7.37
N PRO A 113 0.98 14.57 -8.23
CA PRO A 113 0.87 13.59 -9.29
C PRO A 113 0.85 12.17 -8.72
N VAL A 114 0.10 11.30 -9.40
CA VAL A 114 -0.13 9.92 -9.03
C VAL A 114 0.43 8.99 -10.10
N VAL A 115 1.13 7.96 -9.66
CA VAL A 115 1.65 6.89 -10.52
C VAL A 115 1.13 5.52 -10.07
N ASN A 116 1.10 4.56 -11.01
CA ASN A 116 0.95 3.15 -10.66
C ASN A 116 2.32 2.55 -10.35
N MET A 117 2.40 1.79 -9.28
CA MET A 117 3.61 1.09 -8.84
C MET A 117 3.29 -0.32 -8.37
N SER A 118 4.19 -1.26 -8.62
CA SER A 118 4.12 -2.62 -8.10
C SER A 118 4.77 -2.68 -6.73
N LEU A 119 3.95 -2.87 -5.70
CA LEU A 119 4.38 -2.96 -4.31
C LEU A 119 4.34 -4.41 -3.84
N GLN A 120 5.43 -4.85 -3.22
CA GLN A 120 5.48 -6.09 -2.45
C GLN A 120 5.44 -5.76 -0.96
N LEU A 121 4.51 -6.42 -0.26
CA LEU A 121 4.37 -6.36 1.19
C LEU A 121 4.29 -7.79 1.75
N GLY A 122 5.38 -8.23 2.37
CA GLY A 122 5.56 -9.65 2.66
C GLY A 122 5.67 -10.51 1.41
N GLY A 123 4.86 -11.57 1.32
CA GLY A 123 4.78 -12.44 0.14
C GLY A 123 3.85 -11.95 -0.96
N ASP A 124 3.05 -10.91 -0.70
CA ASP A 124 2.02 -10.44 -1.62
C ASP A 124 2.51 -9.27 -2.48
N ILE A 125 2.13 -9.28 -3.76
CA ILE A 125 2.42 -8.21 -4.72
C ILE A 125 1.10 -7.62 -5.20
N ARG A 126 1.00 -6.29 -5.20
CA ARG A 126 -0.15 -5.56 -5.74
C ARG A 126 0.30 -4.34 -6.51
N THR A 127 -0.38 -4.03 -7.61
CA THR A 127 -0.25 -2.71 -8.25
C THR A 127 -1.11 -1.72 -7.49
N ILE A 128 -0.49 -0.63 -7.02
CA ILE A 128 -1.13 0.40 -6.22
C ILE A 128 -0.96 1.78 -6.84
N ARG A 129 -1.88 2.69 -6.52
CA ARG A 129 -1.77 4.10 -6.87
C ARG A 129 -1.03 4.84 -5.76
N VAL A 130 0.05 5.55 -6.14
CA VAL A 130 0.93 6.25 -5.20
C VAL A 130 1.05 7.72 -5.59
N ASN A 131 0.72 8.63 -4.69
CA ASN A 131 0.99 10.04 -4.92
C ASN A 131 2.45 10.36 -4.59
N LEU A 132 3.07 11.18 -5.44
CA LEU A 132 4.45 11.64 -5.26
C LEU A 132 4.46 12.95 -4.49
N ALA A 133 5.26 13.03 -3.44
CA ALA A 133 5.31 14.19 -2.57
C ALA A 133 6.72 14.44 -2.03
N ASN A 134 7.00 15.70 -1.71
CA ASN A 134 8.20 16.02 -0.94
C ASN A 134 7.98 15.64 0.54
N ARG A 135 8.42 14.46 0.94
CA ARG A 135 8.30 13.94 2.30
C ARG A 135 9.55 14.14 3.15
N ARG A 136 10.42 15.09 2.78
CA ARG A 136 11.69 15.36 3.50
C ARG A 136 11.51 15.56 5.01
N ARG A 137 10.37 16.13 5.43
CA ARG A 137 10.06 16.40 6.85
C ARG A 137 9.30 15.26 7.53
N PHE A 138 9.02 14.17 6.81
CA PHE A 138 8.33 13.01 7.37
C PHE A 138 9.33 11.95 7.80
N LEU A 139 9.00 11.24 8.87
CA LEU A 139 9.85 10.20 9.43
C LEU A 139 10.06 9.02 8.49
N TYR A 140 9.03 8.69 7.66
CA TYR A 140 9.07 7.56 6.74
C TYR A 140 8.89 8.00 5.29
N PRO A 141 9.71 7.48 4.36
CA PRO A 141 9.63 7.86 2.95
C PRO A 141 8.37 7.34 2.25
N LEU A 142 7.81 6.23 2.72
CA LEU A 142 6.60 5.62 2.17
C LEU A 142 5.49 5.57 3.22
N LEU A 143 4.27 5.91 2.81
CA LEU A 143 3.05 5.78 3.58
C LEU A 143 2.06 4.97 2.76
N LEU A 144 1.44 3.98 3.37
CA LEU A 144 0.41 3.13 2.78
C LEU A 144 -0.94 3.47 3.43
N GLY A 145 -1.83 4.12 2.66
CA GLY A 145 -3.16 4.50 3.13
C GLY A 145 -4.19 3.40 2.93
N ARG A 146 -5.45 3.68 3.31
CA ARG A 146 -6.56 2.71 3.30
C ARG A 146 -6.76 2.00 1.97
N GLU A 147 -6.63 2.71 0.83
CA GLU A 147 -6.77 2.09 -0.50
C GLU A 147 -5.76 0.96 -0.70
N THR A 148 -4.51 1.16 -0.28
CA THR A 148 -3.48 0.11 -0.32
C THR A 148 -3.75 -0.99 0.70
N LEU A 149 -4.11 -0.63 1.93
CA LEU A 149 -4.39 -1.60 2.99
C LEU A 149 -5.54 -2.55 2.60
N VAL A 150 -6.58 -2.02 1.95
CA VAL A 150 -7.70 -2.83 1.42
C VAL A 150 -7.20 -3.76 0.31
N ALA A 151 -6.35 -3.27 -0.61
CA ALA A 151 -5.80 -4.11 -1.69
C ALA A 151 -4.96 -5.29 -1.18
N PHE A 152 -4.37 -5.17 0.01
CA PHE A 152 -3.60 -6.22 0.68
C PHE A 152 -4.40 -7.00 1.73
N ASP A 153 -5.70 -6.76 1.89
CA ASP A 153 -6.52 -7.34 2.97
C ASP A 153 -5.89 -7.17 4.36
N ALA A 154 -5.21 -6.04 4.55
CA ALA A 154 -4.37 -5.78 5.70
C ALA A 154 -5.17 -5.29 6.91
N LEU A 155 -4.92 -5.90 8.06
CA LEU A 155 -5.22 -5.35 9.38
C LEU A 155 -3.94 -4.74 9.96
N VAL A 156 -4.06 -3.62 10.67
CA VAL A 156 -2.90 -2.94 11.25
C VAL A 156 -2.96 -3.02 12.77
N ASP A 157 -1.94 -3.67 13.37
CA ASP A 157 -1.75 -3.66 14.82
C ASP A 157 -0.81 -2.50 15.21
N PRO A 158 -1.31 -1.48 15.94
CA PRO A 158 -0.50 -0.33 16.33
C PRO A 158 0.59 -0.65 17.37
N LYS A 159 0.56 -1.83 17.98
CA LYS A 159 1.57 -2.27 18.95
C LYS A 159 2.79 -2.93 18.29
N GLN A 160 2.66 -3.33 17.04
CA GLN A 160 3.70 -4.09 16.33
C GLN A 160 4.38 -3.28 15.23
N LYS A 161 5.62 -3.65 14.91
CA LYS A 161 6.39 -3.13 13.78
C LYS A 161 7.30 -4.22 13.23
N PHE A 162 7.54 -4.19 11.91
CA PHE A 162 8.40 -5.13 11.19
C PHE A 162 8.05 -6.60 11.44
N THR A 163 6.74 -6.90 11.44
CA THR A 163 6.23 -8.26 11.71
C THR A 163 6.65 -9.24 10.62
N LEU A 164 6.87 -8.75 9.40
CA LEU A 164 7.29 -9.55 8.24
C LEU A 164 8.71 -10.11 8.39
N LYS A 165 9.63 -9.39 9.03
CA LYS A 165 10.99 -9.87 9.33
C LYS A 165 11.00 -11.07 10.26
N HIS A 166 10.10 -11.09 11.23
CA HIS A 166 9.99 -12.18 12.20
C HIS A 166 9.35 -13.44 11.63
N ALA A 167 8.57 -13.32 10.55
CA ALA A 167 7.95 -14.47 9.89
C ALA A 167 8.96 -15.29 9.08
N VAL A 168 9.96 -14.65 8.47
CA VAL A 168 11.02 -15.31 7.69
C VAL A 168 11.98 -16.13 8.58
N ASN A 169 12.18 -15.71 9.83
CA ASN A 169 13.08 -16.39 10.77
C ASN A 169 12.43 -17.55 11.54
N ARG A 170 11.17 -17.92 11.21
CA ARG A 170 10.44 -19.05 11.84
C ARG A 170 10.22 -20.24 10.90
N LEU A 171 10.79 -20.22 9.70
CA LEU A 171 10.83 -21.32 8.74
C LEU A 171 12.24 -21.91 8.70
#